data_2173a4f17fe2b5001853cf9930c23a76
#
_entry.id   2173a4f17fe2b5001853cf9930c23a76
#
_cell.length_a   1.000
_cell.length_b   1.000
_cell.length_c   1.000
_cell.angle_alpha   90.00
_cell.angle_beta   90.00
_cell.angle_gamma   90.00
#
_symmetry.space_group_name_H-M   'P 1'
#
loop_
_entity.id
_entity.type
_entity.pdbx_description
1 polymer ?
#
loop_
_entity_poly.entity_id
_entity_poly.type
_entity_poly.pdbx_seq_one_letter_code
_entity_poly.pdbx_strand_id
1 'polypeptide(L)'
;MANTTSPRFTTTQWLIIIIASIGFLFDTYELLMTPLVAAPAIAELLNVPLNNSLVTDWVGRLLWIAALCGGVFGLCGGWLVDRFGRKRVMAASIFMYSLSPFCAAYATTLPTFIFFRSATFIGVCVEFVAAITWLAEVFPDKKQRERWLGITQAFASLGGVAVTVVSIWISSHGKDLPHMGLPLSLGATDPGSWRYLLMTGILPAIPIALLLPFVPESQVWKDRRAAGSLKRPSFAAIFAPELRRVTVVTAILSACAYGIAFGALQVTVARVTPGLPELKDQAKTLVPLRKEADALNK
;
A
#
# COMPACT_ATOMS: atom_id res chain seq x y z
N MET A 1 -18.21 30.44 33.47
CA MET A 1 -17.07 29.64 32.99
C MET A 1 -17.58 28.23 32.79
N ALA A 2 -17.93 27.84 31.57
CA ALA A 2 -18.41 26.49 31.28
C ALA A 2 -17.17 25.56 31.28
N ASN A 3 -17.19 24.59 32.17
CA ASN A 3 -16.18 23.56 32.30
C ASN A 3 -16.22 22.66 31.05
N THR A 4 -15.45 23.01 30.03
CA THR A 4 -15.26 22.19 28.82
C THR A 4 -14.32 21.02 29.15
N THR A 5 -14.82 20.04 29.90
CA THR A 5 -14.16 18.74 29.93
C THR A 5 -14.25 18.17 28.53
N SER A 6 -13.13 18.14 27.82
CA SER A 6 -13.04 17.42 26.53
C SER A 6 -13.56 16.00 26.72
N PRO A 7 -14.53 15.51 25.93
CA PRO A 7 -15.07 14.19 26.11
C PRO A 7 -13.93 13.17 25.98
N ARG A 8 -13.74 12.37 27.05
CA ARG A 8 -12.76 11.28 27.05
C ARG A 8 -13.20 10.26 26.00
N PHE A 9 -12.32 9.91 25.10
CA PHE A 9 -12.61 8.87 24.10
C PHE A 9 -12.86 7.52 24.76
N THR A 10 -13.80 6.80 24.20
CA THR A 10 -14.05 5.40 24.59
C THR A 10 -12.91 4.50 24.12
N THR A 11 -12.71 3.37 24.80
CA THR A 11 -11.74 2.35 24.38
C THR A 11 -11.96 1.91 22.93
N THR A 12 -13.22 1.79 22.52
CA THR A 12 -13.60 1.45 21.14
C THR A 12 -13.10 2.49 20.13
N GLN A 13 -13.23 3.78 20.44
CA GLN A 13 -12.73 4.85 19.56
C GLN A 13 -11.22 4.79 19.41
N TRP A 14 -10.48 4.58 20.50
CA TRP A 14 -9.04 4.40 20.46
C TRP A 14 -8.61 3.19 19.65
N LEU A 15 -9.27 2.04 19.83
CA LEU A 15 -8.97 0.84 19.05
C LEU A 15 -9.18 1.06 17.54
N ILE A 16 -10.27 1.75 17.15
CA ILE A 16 -10.55 2.05 15.75
C ILE A 16 -9.50 3.00 15.17
N ILE A 17 -9.07 4.04 15.92
CA ILE A 17 -8.00 4.95 15.50
C ILE A 17 -6.69 4.18 15.30
N ILE A 18 -6.32 3.31 16.25
CA ILE A 18 -5.08 2.52 16.18
C ILE A 18 -5.11 1.59 14.98
N ILE A 19 -6.20 0.85 14.78
CA ILE A 19 -6.35 -0.07 13.64
C ILE A 19 -6.26 0.69 12.31
N ALA A 20 -6.99 1.81 12.18
CA ALA A 20 -6.93 2.63 10.97
C ALA A 20 -5.53 3.23 10.74
N SER A 21 -4.85 3.68 11.80
CA SER A 21 -3.47 4.20 11.68
C SER A 21 -2.49 3.13 11.23
N ILE A 22 -2.60 1.91 11.76
CA ILE A 22 -1.79 0.77 11.34
C ILE A 22 -2.13 0.40 9.88
N GLY A 23 -3.41 0.34 9.52
CA GLY A 23 -3.84 0.07 8.15
C GLY A 23 -3.21 1.07 7.17
N PHE A 24 -3.40 2.36 7.36
CA PHE A 24 -2.85 3.40 6.49
C PHE A 24 -1.31 3.43 6.44
N LEU A 25 -0.63 3.09 7.55
CA LEU A 25 0.82 2.93 7.55
C LEU A 25 1.23 1.81 6.58
N PHE A 26 0.56 0.67 6.66
CA PHE A 26 0.89 -0.45 5.81
C PHE A 26 0.37 -0.31 4.38
N ASP A 27 -0.71 0.45 4.14
CA ASP A 27 -1.11 0.85 2.79
C ASP A 27 0.04 1.57 2.07
N THR A 28 0.65 2.55 2.74
CA THR A 28 1.81 3.28 2.20
C THR A 28 3.04 2.37 2.08
N TYR A 29 3.26 1.47 3.02
CA TYR A 29 4.31 0.45 2.96
C TYR A 29 4.18 -0.40 1.68
N GLU A 30 3.00 -0.94 1.40
CA GLU A 30 2.74 -1.77 0.22
C GLU A 30 2.84 -0.99 -1.10
N LEU A 31 2.34 0.25 -1.12
CA LEU A 31 2.42 1.12 -2.29
C LEU A 31 3.88 1.42 -2.65
N LEU A 32 4.71 1.77 -1.66
CA LEU A 32 6.11 2.12 -1.86
C LEU A 32 7.03 0.90 -2.00
N MET A 33 6.59 -0.28 -1.58
CA MET A 33 7.28 -1.53 -1.87
C MET A 33 7.33 -1.83 -3.38
N THR A 34 6.26 -1.50 -4.12
CA THR A 34 6.16 -1.84 -5.55
C THR A 34 7.34 -1.34 -6.38
N PRO A 35 7.74 -0.07 -6.35
CA PRO A 35 8.89 0.40 -7.12
C PRO A 35 10.22 -0.23 -6.69
N LEU A 36 10.35 -0.67 -5.45
CA LEU A 36 11.56 -1.34 -4.97
C LEU A 36 11.70 -2.77 -5.51
N VAL A 37 10.57 -3.50 -5.63
CA VAL A 37 10.58 -4.91 -6.03
C VAL A 37 10.30 -5.13 -7.52
N ALA A 38 9.63 -4.21 -8.21
CA ALA A 38 9.13 -4.46 -9.56
C ALA A 38 10.23 -4.75 -10.58
N ALA A 39 11.29 -3.94 -10.63
CA ALA A 39 12.35 -4.11 -11.61
C ALA A 39 13.16 -5.41 -11.40
N PRO A 40 13.68 -5.72 -10.21
CA PRO A 40 14.39 -6.98 -9.98
C PRO A 40 13.47 -8.21 -10.16
N ALA A 41 12.22 -8.16 -9.72
CA ALA A 41 11.28 -9.26 -9.92
C ALA A 41 11.01 -9.54 -11.41
N ILE A 42 10.75 -8.51 -12.20
CA ILE A 42 10.46 -8.65 -13.63
C ILE A 42 11.70 -9.14 -14.39
N ALA A 43 12.89 -8.64 -14.05
CA ALA A 43 14.13 -9.09 -14.66
C ALA A 43 14.37 -10.58 -14.42
N GLU A 44 14.17 -11.05 -13.19
CA GLU A 44 14.29 -12.46 -12.81
C GLU A 44 13.23 -13.32 -13.51
N LEU A 45 11.94 -12.91 -13.47
CA LEU A 45 10.84 -13.68 -14.04
C LEU A 45 10.87 -13.77 -15.58
N LEU A 46 11.45 -12.77 -16.25
CA LEU A 46 11.64 -12.77 -17.70
C LEU A 46 12.98 -13.34 -18.15
N ASN A 47 13.88 -13.65 -17.22
CA ASN A 47 15.22 -14.11 -17.52
C ASN A 47 16.03 -13.11 -18.39
N VAL A 48 16.00 -11.85 -18.01
CA VAL A 48 16.69 -10.78 -18.74
C VAL A 48 17.52 -9.91 -17.79
N PRO A 49 18.57 -9.26 -18.28
CA PRO A 49 19.33 -8.32 -17.46
C PRO A 49 18.44 -7.16 -16.97
N LEU A 50 18.76 -6.60 -15.80
CA LEU A 50 18.00 -5.51 -15.17
C LEU A 50 17.89 -4.25 -16.04
N ASN A 51 18.89 -4.01 -16.89
CA ASN A 51 18.95 -2.87 -17.82
C ASN A 51 18.22 -3.10 -19.14
N ASN A 52 17.55 -4.25 -19.33
CA ASN A 52 16.78 -4.54 -20.54
C ASN A 52 15.55 -3.63 -20.63
N SER A 53 15.23 -3.12 -21.83
CA SER A 53 14.06 -2.28 -22.09
C SER A 53 12.74 -2.95 -21.69
N LEU A 54 12.64 -4.27 -21.85
CA LEU A 54 11.47 -5.06 -21.45
C LEU A 54 11.15 -4.91 -19.96
N VAL A 55 12.17 -4.81 -19.10
CA VAL A 55 11.96 -4.58 -17.66
C VAL A 55 11.28 -3.25 -17.43
N THR A 56 11.73 -2.20 -18.11
CA THR A 56 11.14 -0.87 -18.01
C THR A 56 9.68 -0.85 -18.46
N ASP A 57 9.41 -1.48 -19.60
CA ASP A 57 8.07 -1.55 -20.18
C ASP A 57 7.11 -2.31 -19.25
N TRP A 58 7.52 -3.44 -18.70
CA TRP A 58 6.72 -4.23 -17.80
C TRP A 58 6.53 -3.59 -16.42
N VAL A 59 7.52 -2.86 -15.90
CA VAL A 59 7.32 -2.02 -14.68
C VAL A 59 6.22 -1.00 -14.93
N GLY A 60 6.24 -0.31 -16.06
CA GLY A 60 5.17 0.62 -16.43
C GLY A 60 3.81 -0.06 -16.54
N ARG A 61 3.74 -1.23 -17.22
CA ARG A 61 2.50 -2.02 -17.34
C ARG A 61 1.98 -2.51 -15.99
N LEU A 62 2.85 -3.02 -15.13
CA LEU A 62 2.49 -3.45 -13.78
C LEU A 62 1.83 -2.32 -12.99
N LEU A 63 2.45 -1.13 -13.00
CA LEU A 63 1.94 0.02 -12.24
C LEU A 63 0.54 0.44 -12.70
N TRP A 64 0.32 0.58 -14.01
CA TRP A 64 -1.00 1.02 -14.47
C TRP A 64 -2.06 -0.10 -14.38
N ILE A 65 -1.72 -1.38 -14.58
CA ILE A 65 -2.65 -2.51 -14.40
C ILE A 65 -3.10 -2.57 -12.94
N ALA A 66 -2.16 -2.54 -11.99
CA ALA A 66 -2.46 -2.56 -10.57
C ALA A 66 -3.30 -1.35 -10.15
N ALA A 67 -2.95 -0.14 -10.62
CA ALA A 67 -3.71 1.08 -10.34
C ALA A 67 -5.13 1.03 -10.91
N LEU A 68 -5.31 0.52 -12.13
CA LEU A 68 -6.63 0.35 -12.74
C LEU A 68 -7.49 -0.64 -11.93
N CYS A 69 -6.92 -1.79 -11.58
CA CYS A 69 -7.61 -2.79 -10.75
C CYS A 69 -7.99 -2.18 -9.39
N GLY A 70 -7.05 -1.55 -8.70
CA GLY A 70 -7.31 -0.88 -7.41
C GLY A 70 -8.39 0.20 -7.53
N GLY A 71 -8.34 1.04 -8.56
CA GLY A 71 -9.33 2.09 -8.80
C GLY A 71 -10.74 1.54 -9.04
N VAL A 72 -10.89 0.56 -9.94
CA VAL A 72 -12.20 -0.06 -10.25
C VAL A 72 -12.77 -0.75 -9.02
N PHE A 73 -12.00 -1.58 -8.34
CA PHE A 73 -12.47 -2.30 -7.15
C PHE A 73 -12.58 -1.39 -5.92
N GLY A 74 -11.77 -0.34 -5.81
CA GLY A 74 -11.92 0.70 -4.79
C GLY A 74 -13.25 1.43 -4.90
N LEU A 75 -13.71 1.75 -6.11
CA LEU A 75 -15.06 2.28 -6.33
C LEU A 75 -16.15 1.31 -5.84
N CYS A 76 -15.95 0.01 -6.03
CA CYS A 76 -16.85 -1.02 -5.49
C CYS A 76 -16.75 -1.14 -3.96
N GLY A 77 -15.66 -0.66 -3.35
CA GLY A 77 -15.41 -0.71 -1.91
C GLY A 77 -16.53 -0.09 -1.09
N GLY A 78 -17.07 1.04 -1.51
CA GLY A 78 -18.21 1.67 -0.85
C GLY A 78 -19.44 0.77 -0.78
N TRP A 79 -19.77 0.08 -1.88
CA TRP A 79 -20.86 -0.89 -1.92
C TRP A 79 -20.59 -2.10 -0.99
N LEU A 80 -19.36 -2.60 -0.98
CA LEU A 80 -18.95 -3.70 -0.11
C LEU A 80 -19.10 -3.31 1.37
N VAL A 81 -18.62 -2.12 1.73
CA VAL A 81 -18.68 -1.58 3.10
C VAL A 81 -20.12 -1.40 3.57
N ASP A 82 -21.00 -0.91 2.71
CA ASP A 82 -22.41 -0.74 3.06
C ASP A 82 -23.16 -2.08 3.17
N ARG A 83 -22.81 -3.06 2.33
CA ARG A 83 -23.48 -4.37 2.34
C ARG A 83 -23.01 -5.28 3.45
N PHE A 84 -21.69 -5.40 3.67
CA PHE A 84 -21.10 -6.38 4.58
C PHE A 84 -20.70 -5.81 5.96
N GLY A 85 -20.64 -4.48 6.08
CA GLY A 85 -20.21 -3.78 7.28
C GLY A 85 -18.74 -3.36 7.22
N ARG A 86 -18.40 -2.35 8.03
CA ARG A 86 -17.08 -1.69 8.00
C ARG A 86 -15.97 -2.63 8.49
N LYS A 87 -16.21 -3.26 9.63
CA LYS A 87 -15.28 -4.21 10.26
C LYS A 87 -14.92 -5.39 9.35
N ARG A 88 -15.94 -6.02 8.76
CA ARG A 88 -15.72 -7.23 7.94
C ARG A 88 -14.97 -6.92 6.65
N VAL A 89 -15.35 -5.83 5.98
CA VAL A 89 -14.69 -5.43 4.73
C VAL A 89 -13.26 -5.02 5.00
N MET A 90 -13.00 -4.25 6.06
CA MET A 90 -11.66 -3.88 6.49
C MET A 90 -10.80 -5.12 6.79
N ALA A 91 -11.34 -6.09 7.55
CA ALA A 91 -10.64 -7.34 7.82
C ALA A 91 -10.26 -8.11 6.54
N ALA A 92 -11.24 -8.27 5.64
CA ALA A 92 -11.03 -9.01 4.40
C ALA A 92 -10.03 -8.32 3.47
N SER A 93 -10.08 -6.99 3.38
CA SER A 93 -9.16 -6.20 2.54
C SER A 93 -7.73 -6.25 3.08
N ILE A 94 -7.55 -6.12 4.41
CA ILE A 94 -6.24 -6.23 5.05
C ILE A 94 -5.65 -7.63 4.85
N PHE A 95 -6.45 -8.65 5.06
CA PHE A 95 -6.03 -10.02 4.80
C PHE A 95 -5.62 -10.21 3.33
N MET A 96 -6.38 -9.66 2.40
CA MET A 96 -6.09 -9.74 0.98
C MET A 96 -4.78 -9.04 0.62
N TYR A 97 -4.58 -7.79 1.05
CA TYR A 97 -3.35 -7.07 0.69
C TYR A 97 -2.11 -7.54 1.45
N SER A 98 -2.28 -8.21 2.59
CA SER A 98 -1.16 -8.82 3.33
C SER A 98 -0.76 -10.18 2.77
N LEU A 99 -1.73 -11.02 2.40
CA LEU A 99 -1.44 -12.35 1.86
C LEU A 99 -0.97 -12.29 0.41
N SER A 100 -1.49 -11.36 -0.38
CA SER A 100 -1.16 -11.27 -1.81
C SER A 100 0.33 -11.00 -2.08
N PRO A 101 1.02 -10.05 -1.43
CA PRO A 101 2.46 -9.87 -1.62
C PRO A 101 3.26 -11.08 -1.10
N PHE A 102 2.83 -11.71 -0.01
CA PHE A 102 3.44 -12.97 0.45
C PHE A 102 3.35 -14.06 -0.62
N CYS A 103 2.19 -14.23 -1.25
CA CYS A 103 2.04 -15.16 -2.38
C CYS A 103 2.84 -14.71 -3.61
N ALA A 104 2.93 -13.39 -3.88
CA ALA A 104 3.74 -12.85 -4.97
C ALA A 104 5.23 -13.15 -4.80
N ALA A 105 5.73 -13.29 -3.56
CA ALA A 105 7.11 -13.68 -3.28
C ALA A 105 7.45 -15.07 -3.83
N TYR A 106 6.46 -15.96 -3.96
CA TYR A 106 6.62 -17.30 -4.53
C TYR A 106 6.26 -17.37 -6.03
N ALA A 107 5.96 -16.25 -6.67
CA ALA A 107 5.63 -16.24 -8.09
C ALA A 107 6.83 -16.73 -8.92
N THR A 108 6.53 -17.65 -9.87
CA THR A 108 7.49 -18.21 -10.82
C THR A 108 7.25 -17.70 -12.24
N THR A 109 6.16 -16.99 -12.46
CA THR A 109 5.81 -16.39 -13.75
C THR A 109 5.38 -14.95 -13.62
N LEU A 110 5.63 -14.14 -14.63
CA LEU A 110 5.25 -12.73 -14.64
C LEU A 110 3.72 -12.52 -14.50
N PRO A 111 2.83 -13.29 -15.16
CA PRO A 111 1.39 -13.15 -14.98
C PRO A 111 0.95 -13.40 -13.53
N THR A 112 1.49 -14.42 -12.86
CA THR A 112 1.19 -14.72 -11.45
C THR A 112 1.64 -13.56 -10.54
N PHE A 113 2.82 -13.00 -10.79
CA PHE A 113 3.32 -11.83 -10.06
C PHE A 113 2.38 -10.62 -10.23
N ILE A 114 2.01 -10.29 -11.48
CA ILE A 114 1.10 -9.18 -11.78
C ILE A 114 -0.27 -9.39 -11.11
N PHE A 115 -0.80 -10.61 -11.14
CA PHE A 115 -2.06 -10.95 -10.49
C PHE A 115 -2.04 -10.64 -8.99
N PHE A 116 -1.05 -11.13 -8.26
CA PHE A 116 -0.95 -10.88 -6.83
C PHE A 116 -0.66 -9.42 -6.50
N ARG A 117 0.17 -8.72 -7.29
CA ARG A 117 0.38 -7.28 -7.11
C ARG A 117 -0.90 -6.47 -7.36
N SER A 118 -1.71 -6.86 -8.34
CA SER A 118 -3.02 -6.25 -8.58
C SER A 118 -3.98 -6.52 -7.43
N ALA A 119 -4.00 -7.73 -6.89
CA ALA A 119 -4.80 -8.08 -5.71
C ALA A 119 -4.38 -7.28 -4.46
N THR A 120 -3.08 -7.04 -4.27
CA THR A 120 -2.58 -6.15 -3.22
C THR A 120 -3.19 -4.74 -3.36
N PHE A 121 -3.15 -4.15 -4.54
CA PHE A 121 -3.71 -2.81 -4.79
C PHE A 121 -5.23 -2.76 -4.59
N ILE A 122 -5.95 -3.80 -4.98
CA ILE A 122 -7.40 -3.93 -4.71
C ILE A 122 -7.64 -3.89 -3.20
N GLY A 123 -6.88 -4.68 -2.43
CA GLY A 123 -6.99 -4.74 -0.98
C GLY A 123 -6.75 -3.38 -0.32
N VAL A 124 -5.66 -2.70 -0.68
CA VAL A 124 -5.32 -1.35 -0.20
C VAL A 124 -6.44 -0.35 -0.50
N CYS A 125 -6.95 -0.31 -1.74
CA CYS A 125 -8.00 0.63 -2.12
C CYS A 125 -9.32 0.37 -1.38
N VAL A 126 -9.70 -0.88 -1.18
CA VAL A 126 -10.94 -1.26 -0.45
C VAL A 126 -10.78 -1.00 1.04
N GLU A 127 -9.60 -1.28 1.62
CA GLU A 127 -9.29 -0.97 3.02
C GLU A 127 -9.42 0.52 3.29
N PHE A 128 -8.81 1.35 2.46
CA PHE A 128 -8.86 2.81 2.58
C PHE A 128 -10.30 3.33 2.65
N VAL A 129 -11.20 2.83 1.80
CA VAL A 129 -12.62 3.19 1.81
C VAL A 129 -13.29 2.73 3.12
N ALA A 130 -13.00 1.53 3.57
CA ALA A 130 -13.57 0.98 4.81
C ALA A 130 -13.11 1.77 6.05
N ALA A 131 -11.81 2.06 6.16
CA ALA A 131 -11.21 2.79 7.27
C ALA A 131 -11.74 4.23 7.37
N ILE A 132 -11.76 4.98 6.27
CA ILE A 132 -12.28 6.35 6.25
C ILE A 132 -13.78 6.38 6.61
N THR A 133 -14.56 5.46 6.06
CA THR A 133 -16.00 5.38 6.36
C THR A 133 -16.22 5.07 7.84
N TRP A 134 -15.45 4.15 8.39
CA TRP A 134 -15.57 3.78 9.81
C TRP A 134 -15.18 4.93 10.73
N LEU A 135 -14.04 5.58 10.48
CA LEU A 135 -13.61 6.77 11.22
C LEU A 135 -14.65 7.89 11.14
N ALA A 136 -15.23 8.11 9.96
CA ALA A 136 -16.27 9.13 9.78
C ALA A 136 -17.55 8.86 10.60
N GLU A 137 -17.89 7.61 10.81
CA GLU A 137 -19.05 7.22 11.63
C GLU A 137 -18.76 7.24 13.14
N VAL A 138 -17.51 7.00 13.54
CA VAL A 138 -17.07 7.03 14.94
C VAL A 138 -17.00 8.47 15.48
N PHE A 139 -16.74 9.45 14.63
CA PHE A 139 -16.63 10.86 14.96
C PHE A 139 -17.73 11.69 14.28
N PRO A 140 -18.91 11.85 14.92
CA PRO A 140 -20.02 12.64 14.35
C PRO A 140 -19.65 14.14 14.23
N ASP A 141 -18.88 14.67 15.18
CA ASP A 141 -18.41 16.06 15.12
C ASP A 141 -17.39 16.27 14.00
N LYS A 142 -17.67 17.27 13.13
CA LYS A 142 -16.88 17.56 11.96
C LYS A 142 -15.41 17.88 12.29
N LYS A 143 -15.16 18.71 13.32
CA LYS A 143 -13.79 19.12 13.69
C LYS A 143 -12.98 17.94 14.21
N GLN A 144 -13.59 17.11 15.08
CA GLN A 144 -12.94 15.90 15.58
C GLN A 144 -12.65 14.91 14.46
N ARG A 145 -13.61 14.67 13.57
CA ARG A 145 -13.45 13.80 12.41
C ARG A 145 -12.30 14.24 11.51
N GLU A 146 -12.27 15.51 11.10
CA GLU A 146 -11.19 16.05 10.27
C GLU A 146 -9.82 15.94 10.94
N ARG A 147 -9.76 16.22 12.25
CA ARG A 147 -8.52 16.10 13.02
C ARG A 147 -8.02 14.66 13.07
N TRP A 148 -8.87 13.68 13.36
CA TRP A 148 -8.45 12.28 13.48
C TRP A 148 -8.16 11.65 12.12
N LEU A 149 -8.90 12.01 11.08
CA LEU A 149 -8.54 11.63 9.71
C LEU A 149 -7.16 12.17 9.33
N GLY A 150 -6.87 13.44 9.66
CA GLY A 150 -5.56 14.03 9.41
C GLY A 150 -4.43 13.33 10.18
N ILE A 151 -4.63 13.01 11.46
CA ILE A 151 -3.64 12.33 12.29
C ILE A 151 -3.38 10.92 11.77
N THR A 152 -4.41 10.14 11.48
CA THR A 152 -4.24 8.77 10.96
C THR A 152 -3.54 8.76 9.60
N GLN A 153 -3.83 9.74 8.73
CA GLN A 153 -3.12 9.90 7.46
C GLN A 153 -1.66 10.35 7.65
N ALA A 154 -1.34 11.13 8.67
CA ALA A 154 0.05 11.46 8.99
C ALA A 154 0.86 10.21 9.37
N PHE A 155 0.25 9.27 10.09
CA PHE A 155 0.88 7.99 10.41
C PHE A 155 1.19 7.16 9.16
N ALA A 156 0.41 7.29 8.08
CA ALA A 156 0.68 6.62 6.80
C ALA A 156 2.09 6.93 6.27
N SER A 157 2.60 8.13 6.48
CA SER A 157 3.94 8.52 6.04
C SER A 157 5.06 7.66 6.64
N LEU A 158 4.84 7.09 7.83
CA LEU A 158 5.81 6.19 8.47
C LEU A 158 5.97 4.88 7.69
N GLY A 159 4.98 4.48 6.90
CA GLY A 159 5.05 3.29 6.05
C GLY A 159 6.17 3.38 5.03
N GLY A 160 6.42 4.58 4.47
CA GLY A 160 7.53 4.81 3.55
C GLY A 160 8.90 4.65 4.23
N VAL A 161 9.05 5.16 5.45
CA VAL A 161 10.27 4.98 6.25
C VAL A 161 10.46 3.50 6.57
N ALA A 162 9.40 2.82 7.01
CA ALA A 162 9.45 1.41 7.39
C ALA A 162 9.88 0.52 6.21
N VAL A 163 9.27 0.66 5.03
CA VAL A 163 9.65 -0.14 3.86
C VAL A 163 11.08 0.12 3.41
N THR A 164 11.54 1.37 3.51
CA THR A 164 12.92 1.73 3.16
C THR A 164 13.92 1.07 4.12
N VAL A 165 13.70 1.17 5.43
CA VAL A 165 14.55 0.54 6.45
C VAL A 165 14.60 -0.98 6.27
N VAL A 166 13.43 -1.61 6.09
CA VAL A 166 13.35 -3.06 5.85
C VAL A 166 14.07 -3.46 4.55
N SER A 167 13.91 -2.68 3.48
CA SER A 167 14.58 -2.93 2.20
C SER A 167 16.10 -2.84 2.32
N ILE A 168 16.62 -1.83 3.03
CA ILE A 168 18.06 -1.68 3.29
C ILE A 168 18.57 -2.86 4.13
N TRP A 169 17.86 -3.23 5.18
CA TRP A 169 18.23 -4.35 6.04
C TRP A 169 18.30 -5.67 5.26
N ILE A 170 17.27 -5.99 4.46
CA ILE A 170 17.24 -7.18 3.61
C ILE A 170 18.39 -7.16 2.60
N SER A 171 18.65 -6.01 1.96
CA SER A 171 19.73 -5.89 0.99
C SER A 171 21.12 -6.04 1.60
N SER A 172 21.30 -5.61 2.85
CA SER A 172 22.61 -5.77 3.56
C SER A 172 22.84 -7.20 4.08
N HIS A 173 21.78 -7.96 4.38
CA HIS A 173 21.86 -9.33 4.88
C HIS A 173 21.43 -10.37 3.83
N GLY A 174 21.32 -9.99 2.56
CA GLY A 174 20.84 -10.87 1.49
C GLY A 174 21.62 -12.18 1.34
N LYS A 175 22.93 -12.16 1.63
CA LYS A 175 23.80 -13.33 1.58
C LYS A 175 23.54 -14.35 2.71
N ASP A 176 23.01 -13.88 3.83
CA ASP A 176 22.74 -14.69 5.02
C ASP A 176 21.31 -15.25 5.03
N LEU A 177 20.47 -14.78 4.10
CA LEU A 177 19.08 -15.23 4.00
C LEU A 177 19.00 -16.63 3.38
N PRO A 178 18.14 -17.51 3.89
CA PRO A 178 18.01 -18.87 3.38
C PRO A 178 17.54 -18.87 1.92
N HIS A 179 18.11 -19.77 1.10
CA HIS A 179 17.66 -19.94 -0.29
C HIS A 179 16.24 -20.49 -0.34
N MET A 180 15.35 -19.85 -1.07
CA MET A 180 13.94 -20.27 -1.16
C MET A 180 13.71 -21.55 -1.98
N GLY A 181 14.74 -22.14 -2.58
CA GLY A 181 14.66 -23.39 -3.35
C GLY A 181 13.73 -23.34 -4.57
N LEU A 182 13.41 -22.14 -5.06
CA LEU A 182 12.57 -21.96 -6.24
C LEU A 182 13.38 -22.28 -7.51
N PRO A 183 12.76 -22.93 -8.54
CA PRO A 183 13.45 -23.37 -9.76
C PRO A 183 13.85 -22.22 -10.70
N LEU A 184 13.95 -21.02 -10.22
CA LEU A 184 14.29 -19.80 -10.95
C LEU A 184 15.75 -19.41 -10.67
N SER A 185 16.68 -20.25 -11.05
CA SER A 185 18.08 -19.87 -11.01
C SER A 185 18.55 -19.44 -12.38
N LEU A 186 18.47 -18.19 -12.62
CA LEU A 186 19.21 -17.53 -13.67
C LEU A 186 20.48 -16.93 -13.10
N GLY A 187 21.45 -17.76 -12.75
CA GLY A 187 22.80 -17.29 -12.44
C GLY A 187 22.90 -16.08 -11.48
N ALA A 188 21.83 -15.75 -10.80
CA ALA A 188 21.76 -14.67 -9.85
C ALA A 188 22.46 -15.15 -8.58
N THR A 189 23.64 -14.64 -8.37
CA THR A 189 24.44 -14.79 -7.16
C THR A 189 23.79 -14.14 -5.92
N ASP A 190 22.60 -13.56 -6.09
CA ASP A 190 21.84 -12.90 -5.03
C ASP A 190 20.48 -13.57 -4.92
N PRO A 191 20.16 -14.24 -3.78
CA PRO A 191 18.85 -14.81 -3.56
C PRO A 191 17.84 -13.68 -3.53
N GLY A 192 17.07 -13.52 -4.57
CA GLY A 192 16.06 -12.52 -4.83
C GLY A 192 15.58 -11.71 -3.62
N SER A 193 16.37 -10.73 -3.19
CA SER A 193 16.07 -9.86 -2.03
C SER A 193 14.66 -9.26 -2.09
N TRP A 194 14.14 -9.08 -3.31
CA TRP A 194 12.79 -8.61 -3.57
C TRP A 194 11.71 -9.57 -3.05
N ARG A 195 11.98 -10.87 -3.02
CA ARG A 195 11.04 -11.89 -2.51
C ARG A 195 10.87 -11.77 -1.00
N TYR A 196 11.97 -11.59 -0.28
CA TYR A 196 11.95 -11.38 1.17
C TYR A 196 11.24 -10.07 1.53
N LEU A 197 11.44 -9.02 0.74
CA LEU A 197 10.73 -7.78 0.94
C LEU A 197 9.21 -7.96 0.77
N LEU A 198 8.76 -8.72 -0.23
CA LEU A 198 7.35 -9.05 -0.41
C LEU A 198 6.77 -9.90 0.73
N MET A 199 7.58 -10.80 1.31
CA MET A 199 7.14 -11.59 2.47
C MET A 199 6.81 -10.73 3.68
N THR A 200 7.49 -9.60 3.85
CA THR A 200 7.19 -8.68 4.95
C THR A 200 5.83 -8.01 4.83
N GLY A 201 5.20 -8.05 3.65
CA GLY A 201 3.82 -7.60 3.43
C GLY A 201 2.77 -8.34 4.28
N ILE A 202 3.11 -9.48 4.87
CA ILE A 202 2.22 -10.18 5.81
C ILE A 202 2.16 -9.52 7.19
N LEU A 203 3.13 -8.68 7.54
CA LEU A 203 3.25 -8.07 8.87
C LEU A 203 2.00 -7.32 9.33
N PRO A 204 1.27 -6.55 8.48
CA PRO A 204 0.07 -5.84 8.92
C PRO A 204 -1.06 -6.76 9.36
N ALA A 205 -1.15 -7.97 8.81
CA ALA A 205 -2.19 -8.92 9.20
C ALA A 205 -2.11 -9.30 10.69
N ILE A 206 -0.92 -9.33 11.26
CA ILE A 206 -0.68 -9.79 12.65
C ILE A 206 -1.35 -8.88 13.68
N PRO A 207 -0.99 -7.58 13.81
CA PRO A 207 -1.59 -6.70 14.81
C PRO A 207 -3.09 -6.52 14.58
N ILE A 208 -3.53 -6.52 13.33
CA ILE A 208 -4.96 -6.35 13.00
C ILE A 208 -5.77 -7.59 13.35
N ALA A 209 -5.26 -8.80 13.04
CA ALA A 209 -5.89 -10.04 13.46
C ALA A 209 -6.05 -10.12 14.99
N LEU A 210 -5.06 -9.60 15.75
CA LEU A 210 -5.10 -9.56 17.20
C LEU A 210 -6.09 -8.51 17.75
N LEU A 211 -6.17 -7.33 17.14
CA LEU A 211 -6.98 -6.22 17.64
C LEU A 211 -8.44 -6.26 17.17
N LEU A 212 -8.68 -6.74 15.95
CA LEU A 212 -9.99 -6.71 15.32
C LEU A 212 -11.11 -7.44 16.10
N PRO A 213 -10.87 -8.58 16.78
CA PRO A 213 -11.91 -9.24 17.57
C PRO A 213 -12.51 -8.34 18.66
N PHE A 214 -11.72 -7.44 19.24
CA PHE A 214 -12.11 -6.55 20.32
C PHE A 214 -12.89 -5.32 19.87
N VAL A 215 -12.95 -5.06 18.58
CA VAL A 215 -13.66 -3.88 18.03
C VAL A 215 -15.05 -4.30 17.56
N PRO A 216 -16.12 -3.66 18.03
CA PRO A 216 -17.46 -3.91 17.53
C PRO A 216 -17.64 -3.33 16.13
N GLU A 217 -18.58 -3.90 15.37
CA GLU A 217 -19.02 -3.31 14.09
C GLU A 217 -19.65 -1.94 14.31
N SER A 218 -19.60 -1.07 13.30
CA SER A 218 -20.23 0.26 13.34
C SER A 218 -21.69 0.21 13.81
N GLN A 219 -22.01 1.00 14.84
CA GLN A 219 -23.37 1.06 15.37
C GLN A 219 -24.30 1.71 14.33
N VAL A 220 -23.84 2.75 13.65
CA VAL A 220 -24.59 3.42 12.58
C VAL A 220 -24.99 2.44 11.47
N TRP A 221 -24.09 1.54 11.11
CA TRP A 221 -24.39 0.51 10.11
C TRP A 221 -25.41 -0.52 10.63
N LYS A 222 -25.27 -0.97 11.90
CA LYS A 222 -26.23 -1.90 12.51
C LYS A 222 -27.63 -1.33 12.54
N ASP A 223 -27.75 -0.07 12.95
CA ASP A 223 -29.06 0.61 13.07
C ASP A 223 -29.70 0.77 11.68
N ARG A 224 -28.94 1.20 10.67
CA ARG A 224 -29.44 1.28 9.29
C ARG A 224 -29.83 -0.08 8.71
N ARG A 225 -29.09 -1.12 9.04
CA ARG A 225 -29.42 -2.49 8.63
C ARG A 225 -30.68 -2.99 9.28
N ALA A 226 -30.86 -2.77 10.59
CA ALA A 226 -32.05 -3.14 11.34
C ALA A 226 -33.32 -2.41 10.86
N ALA A 227 -33.15 -1.12 10.50
CA ALA A 227 -34.21 -0.30 9.93
C ALA A 227 -34.57 -0.63 8.47
N GLY A 228 -33.85 -1.56 7.82
CA GLY A 228 -34.02 -1.83 6.39
C GLY A 228 -33.68 -0.65 5.47
N SER A 229 -33.03 0.39 6.02
CA SER A 229 -32.76 1.66 5.35
C SER A 229 -31.38 1.71 4.65
N LEU A 230 -30.70 0.56 4.51
CA LEU A 230 -29.48 0.46 3.72
C LEU A 230 -29.82 0.78 2.27
N LYS A 231 -29.59 2.04 1.87
CA LYS A 231 -29.77 2.45 0.48
C LYS A 231 -28.75 1.67 -0.38
N ARG A 232 -29.20 1.15 -1.51
CA ARG A 232 -28.27 0.61 -2.52
C ARG A 232 -27.42 1.78 -3.00
N PRO A 233 -26.07 1.77 -2.78
CA PRO A 233 -25.25 2.84 -3.28
C PRO A 233 -25.37 2.86 -4.80
N SER A 234 -25.69 4.02 -5.32
CA SER A 234 -25.75 4.27 -6.77
C SER A 234 -24.54 5.09 -7.16
N PHE A 235 -23.72 4.58 -8.05
CA PHE A 235 -22.62 5.38 -8.62
C PHE A 235 -23.13 6.65 -9.28
N ALA A 236 -24.35 6.63 -9.84
CA ALA A 236 -24.97 7.83 -10.40
C ALA A 236 -25.20 8.91 -9.35
N ALA A 237 -25.39 8.56 -8.06
CA ALA A 237 -25.65 9.55 -7.02
C ALA A 237 -24.47 10.49 -6.76
N ILE A 238 -23.23 10.05 -6.95
CA ILE A 238 -22.05 10.93 -6.79
C ILE A 238 -21.92 11.95 -7.93
N PHE A 239 -22.60 11.73 -9.05
CA PHE A 239 -22.69 12.64 -10.18
C PHE A 239 -24.00 13.44 -10.22
N ALA A 240 -24.83 13.36 -9.15
CA ALA A 240 -26.00 14.22 -8.99
C ALA A 240 -25.59 15.71 -9.09
N PRO A 241 -26.48 16.60 -9.59
CA PRO A 241 -26.13 17.99 -9.83
C PRO A 241 -25.48 18.70 -8.64
N GLU A 242 -25.91 18.39 -7.42
CA GLU A 242 -25.38 18.99 -6.19
C GLU A 242 -23.95 18.53 -5.88
N LEU A 243 -23.58 17.28 -6.23
CA LEU A 243 -22.32 16.67 -5.87
C LEU A 243 -21.31 16.63 -7.04
N ARG A 244 -21.79 16.71 -8.28
CA ARG A 244 -20.96 16.54 -9.50
C ARG A 244 -19.70 17.41 -9.49
N ARG A 245 -19.83 18.69 -9.14
CA ARG A 245 -18.69 19.62 -9.13
C ARG A 245 -17.64 19.19 -8.09
N VAL A 246 -18.08 18.86 -6.88
CA VAL A 246 -17.19 18.42 -5.80
C VAL A 246 -16.53 17.10 -6.19
N THR A 247 -17.28 16.13 -6.69
CA THR A 247 -16.77 14.83 -7.14
C THR A 247 -15.70 14.98 -8.21
N VAL A 248 -15.96 15.74 -9.27
CA VAL A 248 -15.02 15.93 -10.38
C VAL A 248 -13.75 16.67 -9.92
N VAL A 249 -13.91 17.78 -9.18
CA VAL A 249 -12.76 18.55 -8.70
C VAL A 249 -11.90 17.72 -7.76
N THR A 250 -12.51 17.00 -6.80
CA THR A 250 -11.76 16.13 -5.87
C THR A 250 -11.06 15.00 -6.61
N ALA A 251 -11.72 14.39 -7.60
CA ALA A 251 -11.10 13.33 -8.41
C ALA A 251 -9.89 13.84 -9.19
N ILE A 252 -9.98 15.01 -9.82
CA ILE A 252 -8.87 15.63 -10.56
C ILE A 252 -7.71 15.96 -9.59
N LEU A 253 -7.99 16.62 -8.47
CA LEU A 253 -6.97 16.97 -7.47
C LEU A 253 -6.27 15.73 -6.92
N SER A 254 -7.03 14.68 -6.59
CA SER A 254 -6.46 13.41 -6.14
C SER A 254 -5.61 12.76 -7.22
N ALA A 255 -6.08 12.71 -8.47
CA ALA A 255 -5.32 12.16 -9.59
C ALA A 255 -3.99 12.90 -9.81
N CYS A 256 -4.00 14.23 -9.74
CA CYS A 256 -2.79 15.05 -9.84
C CYS A 256 -1.83 14.78 -8.66
N ALA A 257 -2.34 14.75 -7.43
CA ALA A 257 -1.52 14.51 -6.24
C ALA A 257 -0.87 13.13 -6.27
N TYR A 258 -1.64 12.08 -6.57
CA TYR A 258 -1.11 10.72 -6.70
C TYR A 258 -0.19 10.57 -7.91
N GLY A 259 -0.51 11.21 -9.04
CA GLY A 259 0.35 11.25 -10.23
C GLY A 259 1.72 11.86 -9.95
N ILE A 260 1.78 12.91 -9.14
CA ILE A 260 3.05 13.51 -8.69
C ILE A 260 3.76 12.60 -7.69
N ALA A 261 3.08 12.15 -6.64
CA ALA A 261 3.69 11.39 -5.53
C ALA A 261 4.19 10.01 -5.99
N PHE A 262 3.37 9.26 -6.71
CA PHE A 262 3.68 7.88 -7.12
C PHE A 262 4.17 7.74 -8.56
N GLY A 263 3.97 8.74 -9.39
CA GLY A 263 4.50 8.80 -10.74
C GLY A 263 5.80 9.59 -10.82
N ALA A 264 5.69 10.92 -10.81
CA ALA A 264 6.84 11.79 -11.07
C ALA A 264 7.97 11.63 -10.04
N LEU A 265 7.68 11.71 -8.73
CA LEU A 265 8.72 11.65 -7.69
C LEU A 265 9.44 10.30 -7.68
N GLN A 266 8.72 9.18 -7.77
CA GLN A 266 9.32 7.85 -7.75
C GLN A 266 10.13 7.56 -9.01
N VAL A 267 9.61 7.94 -10.20
CA VAL A 267 10.35 7.79 -11.46
C VAL A 267 11.58 8.68 -11.47
N THR A 268 11.50 9.89 -10.95
CA THR A 268 12.64 10.81 -10.88
C THR A 268 13.76 10.20 -10.04
N VAL A 269 13.48 9.76 -8.82
CA VAL A 269 14.48 9.15 -7.94
C VAL A 269 15.05 7.85 -8.51
N ALA A 270 14.20 6.97 -9.05
CA ALA A 270 14.61 5.64 -9.50
C ALA A 270 15.29 5.64 -10.87
N ARG A 271 14.99 6.60 -11.75
CA ARG A 271 15.39 6.58 -13.16
C ARG A 271 16.13 7.83 -13.61
N VAL A 272 15.59 9.02 -13.30
CA VAL A 272 16.16 10.29 -13.79
C VAL A 272 17.46 10.58 -13.06
N THR A 273 17.46 10.52 -11.74
CA THR A 273 18.64 10.82 -10.91
C THR A 273 19.85 9.95 -11.26
N PRO A 274 19.75 8.60 -11.33
CA PRO A 274 20.91 7.78 -11.75
C PRO A 274 21.33 7.98 -13.21
N GLY A 275 20.43 8.56 -14.02
CA GLY A 275 20.68 8.86 -15.43
C GLY A 275 21.44 10.15 -15.69
N LEU A 276 21.55 11.05 -14.70
CA LEU A 276 22.23 12.34 -14.85
C LEU A 276 23.72 12.14 -15.13
N PRO A 277 24.32 12.87 -16.13
CA PRO A 277 25.73 12.73 -16.49
C PRO A 277 26.67 12.91 -15.30
N GLU A 278 26.42 13.93 -14.48
CA GLU A 278 27.24 14.25 -13.30
C GLU A 278 27.26 13.11 -12.28
N LEU A 279 26.12 12.44 -12.05
CA LEU A 279 26.02 11.31 -11.13
C LEU A 279 26.59 10.02 -11.73
N LYS A 280 26.52 9.84 -13.05
CA LYS A 280 27.19 8.72 -13.73
C LYS A 280 28.70 8.75 -13.56
N ASP A 281 29.30 9.93 -13.62
CA ASP A 281 30.75 10.08 -13.46
C ASP A 281 31.15 9.88 -11.99
N GLN A 282 30.37 10.37 -11.05
CA GLN A 282 30.58 10.07 -9.63
C GLN A 282 30.37 8.58 -9.31
N ALA A 283 29.39 7.91 -9.91
CA ALA A 283 29.17 6.48 -9.73
C ALA A 283 30.36 5.65 -10.25
N LYS A 284 31.01 6.06 -11.34
CA LYS A 284 32.21 5.40 -11.84
C LYS A 284 33.36 5.48 -10.84
N THR A 285 33.50 6.58 -10.10
CA THR A 285 34.52 6.73 -9.05
C THR A 285 34.21 5.95 -7.79
N LEU A 286 32.94 5.71 -7.50
CA LEU A 286 32.50 4.93 -6.33
C LEU A 286 32.65 3.41 -6.52
N VAL A 287 32.55 2.89 -7.74
CA VAL A 287 32.67 1.46 -8.04
C VAL A 287 34.01 0.85 -7.60
N PRO A 288 35.19 1.46 -7.86
CA PRO A 288 36.46 0.92 -7.36
C PRO A 288 36.56 1.00 -5.83
N LEU A 289 36.09 2.09 -5.20
CA LEU A 289 36.09 2.23 -3.74
C LEU A 289 35.20 1.18 -3.05
N ARG A 290 34.07 0.82 -3.65
CA ARG A 290 33.20 -0.23 -3.15
C ARG A 290 33.87 -1.62 -3.26
N LYS A 291 34.56 -1.89 -4.35
CA LYS A 291 35.34 -3.12 -4.52
C LYS A 291 36.47 -3.23 -3.49
N GLU A 292 37.12 -2.12 -3.18
CA GLU A 292 38.18 -2.02 -2.20
C GLU A 292 37.68 -2.24 -0.77
N ALA A 293 36.54 -1.62 -0.44
CA ALA A 293 35.83 -1.86 0.83
C ALA A 293 35.37 -3.33 0.98
N ASP A 294 34.85 -3.94 -0.09
CA ASP A 294 34.43 -5.34 -0.11
C ASP A 294 35.66 -6.31 0.01
N ALA A 295 36.83 -5.89 -0.43
CA ALA A 295 38.09 -6.64 -0.30
C ALA A 295 38.68 -6.55 1.11
N LEU A 296 38.48 -5.42 1.80
CA LEU A 296 38.97 -5.21 3.18
C LEU A 296 38.05 -5.88 4.22
N ASN A 297 36.80 -6.20 3.86
CA ASN A 297 35.83 -6.90 4.71
C ASN A 297 35.84 -8.43 4.53
N LYS A 298 36.78 -8.96 3.75
CA LYS A 298 37.07 -10.40 3.63
C LYS A 298 38.29 -10.80 4.46
#